data_a3bfcc5adda8a88de053531856203b44
#
_entry.id   a3bfcc5adda8a88de053531856203b44
#
_cell.length_a   1.000
_cell.length_b   1.000
_cell.length_c   1.000
_cell.angle_alpha   90.00
_cell.angle_beta   90.00
_cell.angle_gamma   90.00
#
_symmetry.space_group_name_H-M   'P 1'
#
loop_
_entity.id
_entity.type
_entity.pdbx_description
1 polymer ?
#
loop_
_entity_poly.entity_id
_entity_poly.type
_entity_poly.pdbx_seq_one_letter_code
_entity_poly.pdbx_strand_id
1 'polypeptide(L)'
;MFCTCFIARLTALNAELAEQLAPFAGAEIITFHEAFAYFADAYNLHVAGVIANEPGEEPSTRDIADTCDLVTELGIRTLFVEPQYPQKAAETIARETGASIYTLDPCVSGDGTKESYETIMRENARVLTEALSK
;
A
#
# COMPACT_ATOMS: atom_id res chain seq x y z
N MET A 1 -32.25 7.61 -1.59
CA MET A 1 -32.21 6.76 -0.39
C MET A 1 -30.99 5.85 -0.33
N PHE A 2 -30.78 4.99 -1.31
CA PHE A 2 -29.56 4.17 -1.39
C PHE A 2 -28.27 4.98 -1.43
N CYS A 3 -28.25 6.04 -2.24
CA CYS A 3 -27.08 6.90 -2.40
C CYS A 3 -26.69 7.62 -1.10
N THR A 4 -27.65 8.12 -0.35
CA THR A 4 -27.39 8.83 0.92
C THR A 4 -26.82 7.90 2.00
N CYS A 5 -27.32 6.68 2.09
CA CYS A 5 -26.81 5.67 3.02
C CYS A 5 -25.38 5.25 2.68
N PHE A 6 -25.09 5.05 1.39
CA PHE A 6 -23.75 4.68 0.93
C PHE A 6 -22.75 5.82 1.13
N ILE A 7 -23.12 7.05 0.82
CA ILE A 7 -22.30 8.24 1.08
C ILE A 7 -21.99 8.36 2.58
N ALA A 8 -22.97 8.15 3.45
CA ALA A 8 -22.75 8.20 4.89
C ALA A 8 -21.76 7.11 5.36
N ARG A 9 -21.87 5.90 4.82
CA ARG A 9 -20.93 4.81 5.11
C ARG A 9 -19.50 5.14 4.67
N LEU A 10 -19.32 5.66 3.44
CA LEU A 10 -18.01 6.06 2.94
C LEU A 10 -17.43 7.25 3.71
N THR A 11 -18.24 8.21 4.11
CA THR A 11 -17.81 9.34 4.93
C THR A 11 -17.33 8.87 6.31
N ALA A 12 -18.05 7.95 6.93
CA ALA A 12 -17.65 7.35 8.21
C ALA A 12 -16.35 6.54 8.07
N LEU A 13 -16.24 5.75 7.02
CA LEU A 13 -15.01 4.99 6.71
C LEU A 13 -13.82 5.93 6.52
N ASN A 14 -13.95 6.98 5.74
CA ASN A 14 -12.88 7.94 5.50
C ASN A 14 -12.41 8.61 6.79
N ALA A 15 -13.33 8.99 7.68
CA ALA A 15 -12.99 9.55 8.98
C ALA A 15 -12.25 8.53 9.87
N GLU A 16 -12.69 7.29 9.88
CA GLU A 16 -12.06 6.18 10.61
C GLU A 16 -10.62 5.96 10.15
N LEU A 17 -10.40 5.86 8.82
CA LEU A 17 -9.08 5.66 8.25
C LEU A 17 -8.15 6.86 8.47
N ALA A 18 -8.67 8.07 8.35
CA ALA A 18 -7.92 9.29 8.60
C ALA A 18 -7.42 9.37 10.05
N GLU A 19 -8.26 9.00 11.02
CA GLU A 19 -7.89 8.94 12.43
C GLU A 19 -6.84 7.86 12.68
N GLN A 20 -7.03 6.67 12.11
CA GLN A 20 -6.12 5.54 12.29
C GLN A 20 -4.74 5.80 11.68
N LEU A 21 -4.67 6.47 10.54
CA LEU A 21 -3.42 6.74 9.81
C LEU A 21 -2.77 8.09 10.16
N ALA A 22 -3.45 8.95 10.90
CA ALA A 22 -2.92 10.26 11.31
C ALA A 22 -1.54 10.19 12.01
N PRO A 23 -1.23 9.21 12.88
CA PRO A 23 0.09 9.09 13.50
C PRO A 23 1.24 8.86 12.51
N PHE A 24 0.93 8.42 11.30
CA PHE A 24 1.90 8.09 10.26
C PHE A 24 2.00 9.15 9.15
N ALA A 25 1.43 10.34 9.36
CA ALA A 25 1.51 11.43 8.40
C ALA A 25 2.96 11.73 8.02
N GLY A 26 3.22 11.79 6.71
CA GLY A 26 4.56 11.98 6.15
C GLY A 26 5.41 10.71 6.06
N ALA A 27 4.89 9.55 6.47
CA ALA A 27 5.62 8.30 6.33
C ALA A 27 5.85 7.95 4.86
N GLU A 28 7.05 7.50 4.56
CA GLU A 28 7.45 7.08 3.22
C GLU A 28 7.16 5.60 3.03
N ILE A 29 6.51 5.26 1.92
CA ILE A 29 6.18 3.90 1.53
C ILE A 29 6.73 3.59 0.14
N ILE A 30 7.08 2.33 -0.09
CA ILE A 30 7.41 1.80 -1.42
C ILE A 30 6.35 0.78 -1.78
N THR A 31 5.71 0.97 -2.94
CA THR A 31 4.68 0.07 -3.47
C THR A 31 5.18 -0.68 -4.70
N PHE A 32 4.58 -1.83 -5.00
CA PHE A 32 4.98 -2.61 -6.17
C PHE A 32 4.53 -1.94 -7.47
N HIS A 33 3.26 -1.52 -7.54
CA HIS A 33 2.71 -0.77 -8.67
C HIS A 33 2.15 0.60 -8.23
N GLU A 34 1.88 1.45 -9.20
CA GLU A 34 1.31 2.78 -8.99
C GLU A 34 -0.22 2.70 -8.81
N ALA A 35 -0.67 2.06 -7.74
CA ALA A 35 -2.08 1.90 -7.43
C ALA A 35 -2.54 2.72 -6.21
N PHE A 36 -1.62 3.29 -5.44
CA PHE A 36 -1.90 3.90 -4.13
C PHE A 36 -1.64 5.41 -4.06
N ALA A 37 -1.39 6.08 -5.18
CA ALA A 37 -1.07 7.51 -5.18
C ALA A 37 -2.19 8.38 -4.54
N TYR A 38 -3.43 8.16 -4.94
CA TYR A 38 -4.58 8.88 -4.36
C TYR A 38 -4.86 8.49 -2.91
N PHE A 39 -4.68 7.23 -2.55
CA PHE A 39 -4.81 6.77 -1.18
C PHE A 39 -3.75 7.43 -0.28
N ALA A 40 -2.51 7.44 -0.72
CA ALA A 40 -1.40 8.07 0.00
C ALA A 40 -1.64 9.57 0.19
N ASP A 41 -2.08 10.27 -0.85
CA ASP A 41 -2.42 11.69 -0.78
C ASP A 41 -3.56 11.94 0.22
N ALA A 42 -4.62 11.14 0.16
CA ALA A 42 -5.77 11.28 1.06
C ALA A 42 -5.42 11.12 2.55
N TYR A 43 -4.43 10.31 2.86
CA TYR A 43 -4.04 9.99 4.25
C TYR A 43 -2.64 10.49 4.63
N ASN A 44 -2.10 11.44 3.86
CA ASN A 44 -0.80 12.09 4.11
C ASN A 44 0.39 11.12 4.17
N LEU A 45 0.35 10.05 3.42
CA LEU A 45 1.50 9.19 3.18
C LEU A 45 2.26 9.65 1.95
N HIS A 46 3.53 9.33 1.85
CA HIS A 46 4.36 9.65 0.71
C HIS A 46 4.84 8.38 0.00
N VAL A 47 4.45 8.20 -1.27
CA VAL A 47 4.99 7.12 -2.11
C VAL A 47 6.36 7.51 -2.58
N ALA A 48 7.39 7.01 -1.92
CA ALA A 48 8.79 7.33 -2.21
C ALA A 48 9.31 6.61 -3.47
N GLY A 49 8.71 5.48 -3.81
CA GLY A 49 9.08 4.72 -5.00
C GLY A 49 8.05 3.66 -5.38
N VAL A 50 8.10 3.27 -6.64
CA VAL A 50 7.31 2.20 -7.23
C VAL A 50 8.27 1.22 -7.89
N ILE A 51 8.14 -0.08 -7.59
CA ILE A 51 9.11 -1.09 -8.06
C ILE A 51 8.92 -1.40 -9.55
N ALA A 52 7.68 -1.57 -9.99
CA ALA A 52 7.33 -1.84 -11.39
C ALA A 52 6.43 -0.72 -11.92
N ASN A 53 6.86 -0.06 -13.00
CA ASN A 53 6.14 1.08 -13.54
C ASN A 53 4.86 0.69 -14.28
N GLU A 54 4.81 -0.51 -14.86
CA GLU A 54 3.67 -0.99 -15.66
C GLU A 54 3.07 -2.27 -15.06
N PRO A 55 1.73 -2.37 -14.97
CA PRO A 55 1.07 -3.58 -14.51
C PRO A 55 1.40 -4.76 -15.42
N GLY A 56 1.89 -5.85 -14.84
CA GLY A 56 2.23 -7.07 -15.57
C GLY A 56 3.66 -7.13 -16.11
N GLU A 57 4.45 -6.07 -15.98
CA GLU A 57 5.89 -6.14 -16.23
C GLU A 57 6.64 -6.68 -15.01
N GLU A 58 7.61 -7.57 -15.27
CA GLU A 58 8.59 -7.92 -14.25
C GLU A 58 9.66 -6.83 -14.16
N PRO A 59 9.98 -6.34 -12.95
CA PRO A 59 11.06 -5.37 -12.78
C PRO A 59 12.38 -5.90 -13.33
N SER A 60 13.11 -5.05 -14.01
CA SER A 60 14.46 -5.38 -14.46
C SER A 60 15.42 -5.51 -13.26
N THR A 61 16.58 -6.12 -13.49
CA THR A 61 17.65 -6.20 -12.47
C THR A 61 18.06 -4.80 -12.00
N ARG A 62 18.01 -3.81 -12.87
CA ARG A 62 18.32 -2.43 -12.55
C ARG A 62 17.26 -1.81 -11.64
N ASP A 63 15.97 -2.02 -11.94
CA ASP A 63 14.88 -1.52 -11.11
C ASP A 63 14.95 -2.08 -9.68
N ILE A 64 15.33 -3.37 -9.57
CA ILE A 64 15.55 -4.02 -8.28
C ILE A 64 16.73 -3.37 -7.53
N ALA A 65 17.84 -3.13 -8.21
CA ALA A 65 19.01 -2.50 -7.60
C ALA A 65 18.72 -1.06 -7.17
N ASP A 66 18.12 -0.25 -8.05
CA ASP A 66 17.75 1.13 -7.75
C ASP A 66 16.77 1.19 -6.56
N THR A 67 15.86 0.21 -6.45
CA THR A 67 14.94 0.12 -5.30
C THR A 67 15.67 -0.26 -4.01
N CYS A 68 16.64 -1.18 -4.07
CA CYS A 68 17.46 -1.53 -2.91
C CYS A 68 18.24 -0.30 -2.38
N ASP A 69 18.79 0.49 -3.29
CA ASP A 69 19.49 1.73 -2.95
C ASP A 69 18.53 2.72 -2.28
N LEU A 70 17.35 2.94 -2.84
CA LEU A 70 16.33 3.81 -2.29
C LEU A 70 15.86 3.36 -0.90
N VAL A 71 15.57 2.06 -0.72
CA VAL A 71 15.20 1.48 0.57
C VAL A 71 16.27 1.76 1.63
N THR A 72 17.52 1.58 1.26
CA THR A 72 18.67 1.79 2.15
C THR A 72 18.87 3.27 2.47
N GLU A 73 18.83 4.12 1.48
CA GLU A 73 19.03 5.58 1.61
C GLU A 73 17.97 6.23 2.51
N LEU A 74 16.70 5.86 2.32
CA LEU A 74 15.59 6.39 3.09
C LEU A 74 15.37 5.66 4.43
N GLY A 75 16.08 4.57 4.68
CA GLY A 75 15.89 3.76 5.88
C GLY A 75 14.50 3.10 5.97
N ILE A 76 13.89 2.83 4.82
CA ILE A 76 12.58 2.19 4.73
C ILE A 76 12.70 0.73 5.15
N ARG A 77 11.75 0.28 5.99
CA ARG A 77 11.74 -1.09 6.52
C ARG A 77 10.64 -1.96 5.97
N THR A 78 9.78 -1.41 5.13
CA THR A 78 8.57 -2.07 4.64
C THR A 78 8.38 -1.87 3.15
N LEU A 79 8.00 -2.94 2.46
CA LEU A 79 7.61 -2.94 1.06
C LEU A 79 6.15 -3.40 0.96
N PHE A 80 5.37 -2.75 0.11
CA PHE A 80 3.97 -3.09 -0.08
C PHE A 80 3.76 -3.70 -1.45
N VAL A 81 3.23 -4.91 -1.46
CA VAL A 81 2.88 -5.67 -2.66
C VAL A 81 1.37 -5.83 -2.79
N GLU A 82 0.92 -6.20 -3.97
CA GLU A 82 -0.48 -6.42 -4.26
C GLU A 82 -0.78 -7.92 -4.40
N PRO A 83 -2.00 -8.38 -4.01
CA PRO A 83 -2.30 -9.82 -3.95
C PRO A 83 -2.32 -10.52 -5.31
N GLN A 84 -2.57 -9.77 -6.41
CA GLN A 84 -2.74 -10.33 -7.75
C GLN A 84 -1.43 -10.50 -8.54
N TYR A 85 -0.29 -10.04 -8.02
CA TYR A 85 0.98 -10.06 -8.73
C TYR A 85 2.04 -10.96 -8.06
N PRO A 86 2.99 -11.49 -8.85
CA PRO A 86 4.13 -12.25 -8.32
C PRO A 86 4.99 -11.41 -7.39
N GLN A 87 5.41 -11.98 -6.27
CA GLN A 87 6.18 -11.26 -5.23
C GLN A 87 7.70 -11.45 -5.33
N LYS A 88 8.19 -12.20 -6.31
CA LYS A 88 9.60 -12.57 -6.43
C LYS A 88 10.58 -11.40 -6.40
N ALA A 89 10.25 -10.29 -7.07
CA ALA A 89 11.10 -9.10 -7.07
C ALA A 89 11.13 -8.45 -5.68
N ALA A 90 9.97 -8.31 -5.03
CA ALA A 90 9.88 -7.79 -3.67
C ALA A 90 10.62 -8.67 -2.66
N GLU A 91 10.55 -10.00 -2.80
CA GLU A 91 11.31 -10.95 -1.98
C GLU A 91 12.82 -10.78 -2.16
N THR A 92 13.26 -10.50 -3.38
CA THR A 92 14.67 -10.23 -3.66
C THR A 92 15.12 -8.94 -2.96
N ILE A 93 14.37 -7.86 -3.10
CA ILE A 93 14.67 -6.58 -2.43
C ILE A 93 14.65 -6.76 -0.91
N ALA A 94 13.66 -7.45 -0.37
CA ALA A 94 13.55 -7.72 1.07
C ALA A 94 14.77 -8.50 1.60
N ARG A 95 15.23 -9.50 0.87
CA ARG A 95 16.43 -10.27 1.23
C ARG A 95 17.70 -9.42 1.22
N GLU A 96 17.86 -8.54 0.24
CA GLU A 96 19.06 -7.70 0.10
C GLU A 96 19.07 -6.53 1.11
N THR A 97 17.90 -6.01 1.49
CA THR A 97 17.78 -4.82 2.34
C THR A 97 17.38 -5.11 3.78
N GLY A 98 16.83 -6.29 4.04
CA GLY A 98 16.24 -6.63 5.33
C GLY A 98 14.82 -6.06 5.54
N ALA A 99 14.22 -5.44 4.52
CA ALA A 99 12.86 -4.94 4.60
C ALA A 99 11.84 -6.08 4.72
N SER A 100 10.72 -5.81 5.39
CA SER A 100 9.58 -6.72 5.49
C SER A 100 8.56 -6.45 4.39
N ILE A 101 7.91 -7.50 3.89
CA ILE A 101 6.89 -7.39 2.86
C ILE A 101 5.51 -7.43 3.50
N TYR A 102 4.65 -6.50 3.11
CA TYR A 102 3.24 -6.43 3.48
C TYR A 102 2.37 -6.35 2.25
N THR A 103 1.14 -6.83 2.35
CA THR A 103 0.18 -6.80 1.23
C THR A 103 -0.83 -5.69 1.43
N LEU A 104 -0.98 -4.83 0.42
CA LEU A 104 -2.07 -3.87 0.28
C LEU A 104 -2.90 -4.24 -0.95
N ASP A 105 -4.21 -4.25 -0.79
CA ASP A 105 -5.14 -4.57 -1.86
C ASP A 105 -5.75 -3.29 -2.46
N PRO A 106 -5.51 -2.98 -3.74
CA PRO A 106 -6.14 -1.83 -4.38
C PRO A 106 -7.63 -2.07 -4.72
N CYS A 107 -8.31 -2.87 -3.91
CA CYS A 107 -9.71 -3.28 -4.07
C CYS A 107 -9.94 -4.13 -5.33
N VAL A 108 -8.96 -4.94 -5.70
CA VAL A 108 -9.06 -5.88 -6.85
C VAL A 108 -9.49 -7.28 -6.41
N SER A 109 -9.33 -7.61 -5.15
CA SER A 109 -9.92 -8.81 -4.55
C SER A 109 -11.21 -8.44 -3.80
N GLY A 110 -12.04 -9.40 -3.56
CA GLY A 110 -13.27 -9.18 -2.81
C GLY A 110 -14.16 -10.41 -2.85
N ASP A 111 -15.09 -10.46 -1.92
CA ASP A 111 -16.04 -11.57 -1.79
C ASP A 111 -17.37 -11.33 -2.55
N GLY A 112 -17.47 -10.20 -3.27
CA GLY A 112 -18.65 -9.81 -4.03
C GLY A 112 -19.79 -9.25 -3.18
N THR A 113 -19.59 -9.06 -1.89
CA THR A 113 -20.57 -8.39 -1.03
C THR A 113 -20.53 -6.88 -1.20
N LYS A 114 -21.61 -6.20 -0.80
CA LYS A 114 -21.70 -4.73 -0.83
C LYS A 114 -20.79 -4.05 0.20
N GLU A 115 -20.28 -4.79 1.17
CA GLU A 115 -19.36 -4.35 2.20
C GLU A 115 -17.88 -4.61 1.85
N SER A 116 -17.62 -5.26 0.71
CA SER A 116 -16.28 -5.72 0.30
C SER A 116 -15.26 -4.58 0.26
N TYR A 117 -15.64 -3.43 -0.29
CA TYR A 117 -14.76 -2.25 -0.37
C TYR A 117 -14.35 -1.76 1.02
N GLU A 118 -15.30 -1.57 1.93
CA GLU A 118 -15.00 -1.08 3.28
C GLU A 118 -14.14 -2.08 4.06
N THR A 119 -14.39 -3.38 3.86
CA THR A 119 -13.58 -4.43 4.50
C THR A 119 -12.13 -4.39 4.04
N ILE A 120 -11.90 -4.28 2.73
CA ILE A 120 -10.56 -4.19 2.15
C ILE A 120 -9.84 -2.91 2.62
N MET A 121 -10.52 -1.78 2.61
CA MET A 121 -9.95 -0.51 3.03
C MET A 121 -9.55 -0.50 4.52
N ARG A 122 -10.35 -1.12 5.39
CA ARG A 122 -10.00 -1.29 6.81
C ARG A 122 -8.80 -2.22 6.99
N GLU A 123 -8.73 -3.29 6.22
CA GLU A 123 -7.59 -4.20 6.24
C GLU A 123 -6.31 -3.51 5.78
N ASN A 124 -6.37 -2.72 4.71
CA ASN A 124 -5.24 -1.91 4.26
C ASN A 124 -4.75 -0.96 5.36
N ALA A 125 -5.66 -0.28 6.04
CA ALA A 125 -5.30 0.61 7.15
C ALA A 125 -4.68 -0.15 8.33
N ARG A 126 -5.20 -1.34 8.65
CA ARG A 126 -4.63 -2.22 9.68
C ARG A 126 -3.19 -2.65 9.33
N VAL A 127 -2.99 -3.08 8.08
CA VAL A 127 -1.67 -3.50 7.57
C VAL A 127 -0.68 -2.33 7.62
N LEU A 128 -1.08 -1.15 7.16
CA LEU A 128 -0.24 0.06 7.22
C LEU A 128 0.13 0.42 8.66
N THR A 129 -0.84 0.38 9.56
CA THR A 129 -0.61 0.64 10.99
C THR A 129 0.41 -0.33 11.57
N GLU A 130 0.28 -1.62 11.26
CA GLU A 130 1.24 -2.63 11.73
C GLU A 130 2.63 -2.42 11.11
N ALA A 131 2.70 -2.18 9.82
CA ALA A 131 3.95 -2.03 9.08
C ALA A 131 4.73 -0.79 9.51
N LEU A 132 4.05 0.34 9.67
CA LEU A 132 4.67 1.63 9.98
C LEU A 132 4.94 1.85 11.48
N SER A 133 4.43 0.96 12.33
CA SER A 133 4.69 1.00 13.78
C SER A 133 6.02 0.34 14.20
N LYS A 134 6.71 -0.32 13.28
CA LYS A 134 7.98 -1.02 13.50
C LYS A 134 9.16 -0.19 13.03
#